data_ebc019f1cc2016b88037549495379e29
#
_entry.id   ebc019f1cc2016b88037549495379e29
#
_cell.length_a   1.000
_cell.length_b   1.000
_cell.length_c   1.000
_cell.angle_alpha   90.00
_cell.angle_beta   90.00
_cell.angle_gamma   90.00
#
_symmetry.space_group_name_H-M   'P 1'
#
loop_
_entity.id
_entity.type
_entity.pdbx_description
1 polymer ?
#
loop_
_entity_poly.entity_id
_entity_poly.type
_entity_poly.pdbx_seq_one_letter_code
_entity_poly.pdbx_strand_id
1 'polypeptide(L)'
;RFYLHQYILVMGNTGIRVGEMRNVRWIDLDKVAVDGGEERLLFSVDGKTGKRDVIANAGTERYIRRLYEYRRDELGVTDSTFDRNEVLFCHPNGNRIGTYRGSFETLLKQIGLRTDKNGNNRTLYSIRHTYATFRINEVPIYQLAVNMGTSVEMIEDYYSHAKVRDSDFASSMTKGNQKGSTKALPF
;
A
#
# COMPACT_ATOMS: atom_id res chain seq x y z
N ARG A 1 18.97 -5.28 2.78
CA ARG A 1 18.09 -5.47 1.58
C ARG A 1 16.77 -6.15 1.95
N PHE A 2 16.77 -7.19 2.80
CA PHE A 2 15.56 -7.93 3.18
C PHE A 2 14.45 -7.02 3.73
N TYR A 3 14.72 -6.20 4.74
CA TYR A 3 13.74 -5.28 5.33
C TYR A 3 13.14 -4.29 4.32
N LEU A 4 13.96 -3.72 3.42
CA LEU A 4 13.45 -2.83 2.35
C LEU A 4 12.47 -3.57 1.44
N HIS A 5 12.78 -4.81 1.08
CA HIS A 5 11.90 -5.64 0.24
C HIS A 5 10.54 -5.87 0.92
N GLN A 6 10.54 -6.34 2.19
CA GLN A 6 9.29 -6.52 2.93
C GLN A 6 8.54 -5.19 3.12
N TYR A 7 9.26 -4.09 3.39
CA TYR A 7 8.69 -2.76 3.52
C TYR A 7 7.92 -2.32 2.27
N ILE A 8 8.52 -2.47 1.08
CA ILE A 8 7.90 -2.14 -0.20
C ILE A 8 6.62 -2.97 -0.40
N LEU A 9 6.69 -4.28 -0.13
CA LEU A 9 5.56 -5.20 -0.30
C LEU A 9 4.41 -4.87 0.67
N VAL A 10 4.69 -4.60 1.93
CA VAL A 10 3.66 -4.21 2.90
C VAL A 10 3.05 -2.86 2.54
N MET A 11 3.87 -1.86 2.20
CA MET A 11 3.40 -0.54 1.78
C MET A 11 2.51 -0.61 0.52
N GLY A 12 2.90 -1.43 -0.47
CA GLY A 12 2.15 -1.63 -1.71
C GLY A 12 0.84 -2.40 -1.55
N ASN A 13 0.64 -3.07 -0.41
CA ASN A 13 -0.56 -3.84 -0.09
C ASN A 13 -1.44 -3.22 1.01
N THR A 14 -1.04 -2.08 1.58
CA THR A 14 -1.78 -1.39 2.64
C THR A 14 -2.10 0.07 2.30
N GLY A 15 -1.27 0.70 1.48
CA GLY A 15 -1.38 2.13 1.22
C GLY A 15 -1.12 3.02 2.43
N ILE A 16 -0.56 2.52 3.54
CA ILE A 16 -0.20 3.28 4.75
C ILE A 16 0.78 4.39 4.38
N ARG A 17 0.73 5.54 5.08
CA ARG A 17 1.73 6.60 4.87
C ARG A 17 3.11 6.17 5.37
N VAL A 18 4.16 6.62 4.67
CA VAL A 18 5.57 6.33 5.03
C VAL A 18 5.86 6.68 6.49
N GLY A 19 5.35 7.82 6.98
CA GLY A 19 5.54 8.26 8.36
C GLY A 19 4.84 7.38 9.39
N GLU A 20 3.65 6.88 9.07
CA GLU A 20 2.88 5.95 9.92
C GLU A 20 3.56 4.58 9.97
N MET A 21 3.91 4.00 8.81
CA MET A 21 4.51 2.66 8.73
C MET A 21 5.80 2.52 9.53
N ARG A 22 6.57 3.58 9.69
CA ARG A 22 7.79 3.57 10.51
C ARG A 22 7.53 3.32 12.01
N ASN A 23 6.32 3.56 12.46
CA ASN A 23 5.94 3.49 13.87
C ASN A 23 5.08 2.25 14.19
N VAL A 24 4.64 1.51 13.18
CA VAL A 24 3.83 0.30 13.37
C VAL A 24 4.66 -0.75 14.12
N ARG A 25 4.09 -1.22 15.23
CA ARG A 25 4.65 -2.26 16.10
C ARG A 25 3.95 -3.58 15.88
N TRP A 26 4.51 -4.66 16.37
CA TRP A 26 3.88 -5.97 16.32
C TRP A 26 2.53 -6.00 17.07
N ILE A 27 2.40 -5.25 18.17
CA ILE A 27 1.15 -5.15 18.94
C ILE A 27 0.04 -4.40 18.18
N ASP A 28 0.40 -3.61 17.18
CA ASP A 28 -0.54 -2.82 16.37
C ASP A 28 -1.12 -3.65 15.19
N LEU A 29 -0.81 -4.95 15.14
CA LEU A 29 -1.35 -5.90 14.17
C LEU A 29 -2.49 -6.70 14.78
N ASP A 30 -3.58 -6.80 14.04
CA ASP A 30 -4.76 -7.59 14.37
C ASP A 30 -5.32 -8.24 13.09
N LYS A 31 -6.44 -8.92 13.22
CA LYS A 31 -7.17 -9.53 12.11
C LYS A 31 -8.62 -9.12 12.13
N VAL A 32 -9.20 -8.96 10.97
CA VAL A 32 -10.61 -8.70 10.77
C VAL A 32 -11.21 -9.79 9.88
N ALA A 33 -12.35 -10.32 10.32
CA ALA A 33 -13.12 -11.28 9.53
C ALA A 33 -13.75 -10.57 8.32
N VAL A 34 -13.72 -11.25 7.18
CA VAL A 34 -14.40 -10.84 5.95
C VAL A 34 -15.36 -11.92 5.49
N ASP A 35 -16.19 -11.59 4.50
CA ASP A 35 -17.16 -12.53 3.95
C ASP A 35 -16.47 -13.84 3.48
N GLY A 36 -17.14 -14.95 3.70
CA GLY A 36 -16.61 -16.29 3.38
C GLY A 36 -15.74 -16.90 4.49
N GLY A 37 -15.67 -16.29 5.68
CA GLY A 37 -14.93 -16.82 6.84
C GLY A 37 -13.42 -16.66 6.75
N GLU A 38 -12.94 -15.88 5.78
CA GLU A 38 -11.54 -15.49 5.69
C GLU A 38 -11.21 -14.35 6.64
N GLU A 39 -9.92 -14.22 6.97
CA GLU A 39 -9.41 -13.10 7.76
C GLU A 39 -8.48 -12.23 6.92
N ARG A 40 -8.44 -10.95 7.23
CA ARG A 40 -7.47 -9.99 6.66
C ARG A 40 -6.66 -9.36 7.77
N LEU A 41 -5.40 -9.08 7.48
CA LEU A 41 -4.54 -8.38 8.40
C LEU A 41 -4.99 -6.93 8.56
N LEU A 42 -5.08 -6.48 9.80
CA LEU A 42 -5.44 -5.14 10.21
C LEU A 42 -4.21 -4.46 10.83
N PHE A 43 -3.97 -3.22 10.46
CA PHE A 43 -2.92 -2.38 11.02
C PHE A 43 -3.56 -1.22 11.76
N SER A 44 -3.34 -1.08 13.06
CA SER A 44 -3.66 0.14 13.79
C SER A 44 -2.51 1.12 13.62
N VAL A 45 -2.76 2.25 12.95
CA VAL A 45 -1.75 3.27 12.67
C VAL A 45 -2.08 4.58 13.35
N ASP A 46 -1.05 5.28 13.80
CA ASP A 46 -1.16 6.60 14.38
C ASP A 46 -0.46 7.63 13.48
N GLY A 47 -1.20 8.60 13.02
CA GLY A 47 -0.75 9.62 12.10
C GLY A 47 -1.12 11.02 12.51
N LYS A 48 -0.79 11.99 11.69
CA LYS A 48 -1.07 13.42 11.94
C LYS A 48 -2.56 13.71 12.20
N THR A 49 -3.44 12.89 11.64
CA THR A 49 -4.91 13.02 11.74
C THR A 49 -5.53 12.11 12.79
N GLY A 50 -4.72 11.52 13.68
CA GLY A 50 -5.15 10.58 14.71
C GLY A 50 -4.99 9.11 14.34
N LYS A 51 -5.50 8.25 15.22
CA LYS A 51 -5.47 6.79 15.04
C LYS A 51 -6.53 6.33 14.07
N ARG A 52 -6.19 5.34 13.26
CA ARG A 52 -7.11 4.63 12.38
C ARG A 52 -6.64 3.21 12.11
N ASP A 53 -7.57 2.38 11.66
CA ASP A 53 -7.28 1.04 11.22
C ASP A 53 -7.16 0.99 9.69
N VAL A 54 -6.26 0.13 9.20
CA VAL A 54 -6.00 -0.09 7.78
C VAL A 54 -6.10 -1.58 7.50
N ILE A 55 -7.05 -1.96 6.65
CA ILE A 55 -7.19 -3.34 6.17
C ILE A 55 -6.20 -3.54 5.02
N ALA A 56 -5.37 -4.56 5.14
CA ALA A 56 -4.42 -4.95 4.11
C ALA A 56 -5.08 -5.79 3.00
N ASN A 57 -4.49 -5.77 1.81
CA ASN A 57 -4.86 -6.70 0.74
C ASN A 57 -4.63 -8.16 1.19
N ALA A 58 -5.40 -9.08 0.63
CA ALA A 58 -5.23 -10.50 0.84
C ALA A 58 -3.77 -10.95 0.62
N GLY A 59 -3.30 -11.85 1.46
CA GLY A 59 -1.95 -12.40 1.38
C GLY A 59 -0.83 -11.50 1.92
N THR A 60 -1.15 -10.35 2.50
CA THR A 60 -0.14 -9.47 3.14
C THR A 60 0.50 -10.14 4.35
N GLU A 61 -0.21 -11.05 5.02
CA GLU A 61 0.26 -11.83 6.17
C GLU A 61 1.56 -12.57 5.89
N ARG A 62 1.77 -13.03 4.67
CA ARG A 62 3.01 -13.71 4.26
C ARG A 62 4.25 -12.83 4.40
N TYR A 63 4.13 -11.52 4.21
CA TYR A 63 5.25 -10.59 4.34
C TYR A 63 5.58 -10.32 5.81
N ILE A 64 4.54 -10.22 6.65
CA ILE A 64 4.69 -10.08 8.09
C ILE A 64 5.26 -11.37 8.70
N ARG A 65 4.77 -12.54 8.26
CA ARG A 65 5.33 -13.83 8.67
C ARG A 65 6.81 -13.94 8.34
N ARG A 66 7.23 -13.54 7.15
CA ARG A 66 8.66 -13.51 6.76
C ARG A 66 9.50 -12.60 7.65
N LEU A 67 8.96 -11.45 8.08
CA LEU A 67 9.63 -10.58 9.04
C LEU A 67 9.81 -11.27 10.40
N TYR A 68 8.77 -11.95 10.87
CA TYR A 68 8.82 -12.72 12.13
C TYR A 68 9.83 -13.86 12.05
N GLU A 69 9.76 -14.68 11.00
CA GLU A 69 10.68 -15.80 10.75
C GLU A 69 12.13 -15.30 10.66
N TYR A 70 12.38 -14.21 9.96
CA TYR A 70 13.73 -13.63 9.90
C TYR A 70 14.26 -13.22 11.28
N ARG A 71 13.42 -12.62 12.12
CA ARG A 71 13.83 -12.26 13.49
C ARG A 71 14.14 -13.51 14.33
N ARG A 72 13.32 -14.55 14.21
CA ARG A 72 13.52 -15.79 14.94
C ARG A 72 14.77 -16.54 14.46
N ASP A 73 14.90 -16.74 13.16
CA ASP A 73 15.88 -17.68 12.60
C ASP A 73 17.26 -17.00 12.40
N GLU A 74 17.28 -15.74 11.98
CA GLU A 74 18.52 -15.02 11.68
C GLU A 74 19.02 -14.15 12.86
N LEU A 75 18.13 -13.67 13.72
CA LEU A 75 18.48 -12.80 14.84
C LEU A 75 18.38 -13.49 16.20
N GLY A 76 17.96 -14.77 16.23
CA GLY A 76 17.87 -15.57 17.45
C GLY A 76 16.80 -15.10 18.44
N VAL A 77 15.80 -14.38 18.00
CA VAL A 77 14.66 -13.95 18.83
C VAL A 77 13.78 -15.16 19.10
N THR A 78 13.55 -15.46 20.38
CA THR A 78 12.66 -16.54 20.82
C THR A 78 11.30 -15.98 21.26
N ASP A 79 10.30 -16.84 21.46
CA ASP A 79 8.98 -16.42 21.95
C ASP A 79 9.07 -15.70 23.31
N SER A 80 10.03 -16.06 24.15
CA SER A 80 10.26 -15.41 25.44
C SER A 80 10.97 -14.06 25.36
N THR A 81 11.70 -13.80 24.27
CA THR A 81 12.43 -12.54 24.02
C THR A 81 11.76 -11.66 22.98
N PHE A 82 10.65 -12.12 22.37
CA PHE A 82 9.91 -11.37 21.37
C PHE A 82 9.10 -10.24 22.01
N ASP A 83 9.54 -9.01 21.78
CA ASP A 83 8.83 -7.83 22.26
C ASP A 83 7.82 -7.34 21.21
N ARG A 84 6.55 -7.49 21.51
CA ARG A 84 5.47 -6.98 20.65
C ARG A 84 5.41 -5.46 20.56
N ASN A 85 6.08 -4.72 21.45
CA ASN A 85 6.17 -3.26 21.39
C ASN A 85 7.26 -2.78 20.41
N GLU A 86 8.14 -3.65 19.95
CA GLU A 86 9.10 -3.28 18.90
C GLU A 86 8.38 -2.95 17.59
N VAL A 87 8.94 -2.01 16.83
CA VAL A 87 8.43 -1.68 15.50
C VAL A 87 8.73 -2.82 14.51
N LEU A 88 7.85 -3.01 13.52
CA LEU A 88 8.00 -4.05 12.50
C LEU A 88 9.32 -3.94 11.74
N PHE A 89 9.75 -2.73 11.46
CA PHE A 89 10.93 -2.42 10.66
C PHE A 89 12.01 -1.77 11.53
N CYS A 90 12.78 -2.60 12.18
CA CYS A 90 13.88 -2.20 13.07
C CYS A 90 15.22 -2.83 12.65
N HIS A 91 16.29 -2.31 13.18
CA HIS A 91 17.61 -2.93 13.14
C HIS A 91 17.64 -4.21 14.02
N PRO A 92 18.65 -5.09 13.88
CA PRO A 92 18.79 -6.28 14.72
C PRO A 92 18.74 -6.00 16.23
N ASN A 93 19.20 -4.83 16.66
CA ASN A 93 19.20 -4.38 18.04
C ASN A 93 17.85 -3.76 18.52
N GLY A 94 16.76 -3.89 17.73
CA GLY A 94 15.44 -3.34 18.05
C GLY A 94 15.27 -1.85 17.72
N ASN A 95 16.34 -1.12 17.40
CA ASN A 95 16.24 0.29 17.08
C ASN A 95 15.49 0.52 15.76
N ARG A 96 14.53 1.44 15.77
CA ARG A 96 13.74 1.80 14.60
C ARG A 96 14.62 2.25 13.43
N ILE A 97 14.35 1.74 12.23
CA ILE A 97 14.95 2.25 11.00
C ILE A 97 14.33 3.61 10.67
N GLY A 98 15.13 4.66 10.69
CA GLY A 98 14.66 6.04 10.52
C GLY A 98 14.03 6.30 9.16
N THR A 99 14.63 5.77 8.08
CA THR A 99 14.11 5.92 6.72
C THR A 99 14.73 4.90 5.77
N TYR A 100 13.96 4.49 4.79
CA TYR A 100 14.43 3.68 3.66
C TYR A 100 14.72 4.51 2.39
N ARG A 101 14.68 5.85 2.48
CA ARG A 101 14.78 6.74 1.31
C ARG A 101 16.01 6.43 0.46
N GLY A 102 17.20 6.46 1.05
CA GLY A 102 18.44 6.24 0.31
C GLY A 102 18.54 4.85 -0.33
N SER A 103 18.15 3.81 0.42
CA SER A 103 18.15 2.43 -0.08
C SER A 103 17.11 2.24 -1.21
N PHE A 104 15.96 2.87 -1.10
CA PHE A 104 14.93 2.83 -2.14
C PHE A 104 15.37 3.59 -3.41
N GLU A 105 15.98 4.77 -3.26
CA GLU A 105 16.54 5.52 -4.39
C GLU A 105 17.63 4.74 -5.11
N THR A 106 18.51 4.07 -4.36
CA THR A 106 19.54 3.20 -4.94
C THR A 106 18.93 2.04 -5.72
N LEU A 107 17.92 1.37 -5.15
CA LEU A 107 17.18 0.31 -5.83
C LEU A 107 16.57 0.81 -7.14
N LEU A 108 15.84 1.93 -7.11
CA LEU A 108 15.20 2.51 -8.29
C LEU A 108 16.21 2.89 -9.39
N LYS A 109 17.38 3.39 -9.02
CA LYS A 109 18.47 3.67 -9.98
C LYS A 109 18.99 2.39 -10.63
N GLN A 110 19.21 1.33 -9.83
CA GLN A 110 19.70 0.05 -10.32
C GLN A 110 18.76 -0.63 -11.33
N ILE A 111 17.45 -0.46 -11.15
CA ILE A 111 16.44 -1.06 -12.03
C ILE A 111 15.88 -0.09 -13.09
N GLY A 112 16.49 1.09 -13.25
CA GLY A 112 16.08 2.07 -14.26
C GLY A 112 14.72 2.74 -14.02
N LEU A 113 14.19 2.70 -12.78
CA LEU A 113 12.87 3.22 -12.43
C LEU A 113 12.92 4.47 -11.55
N ARG A 114 14.05 5.22 -11.54
CA ARG A 114 14.22 6.39 -10.66
C ARG A 114 13.22 7.51 -10.98
N THR A 115 12.88 7.69 -12.25
CA THR A 115 11.95 8.73 -12.71
C THR A 115 10.70 8.12 -13.33
N ASP A 116 9.60 8.85 -13.29
CA ASP A 116 8.40 8.57 -14.05
C ASP A 116 8.51 9.06 -15.51
N LYS A 117 7.46 8.87 -16.31
CA LYS A 117 7.40 9.31 -17.71
C LYS A 117 7.49 10.82 -17.90
N ASN A 118 7.22 11.60 -16.84
CA ASN A 118 7.27 13.07 -16.83
C ASN A 118 8.60 13.60 -16.27
N GLY A 119 9.56 12.74 -15.95
CA GLY A 119 10.85 13.10 -15.37
C GLY A 119 10.84 13.32 -13.85
N ASN A 120 9.70 13.12 -13.16
CA ASN A 120 9.63 13.29 -11.72
C ASN A 120 10.26 12.10 -10.98
N ASN A 121 10.98 12.39 -9.92
CA ASN A 121 11.59 11.35 -9.10
C ASN A 121 10.56 10.53 -8.33
N ARG A 122 10.61 9.21 -8.46
CA ARG A 122 9.84 8.31 -7.60
C ARG A 122 10.45 8.28 -6.20
N THR A 123 9.58 8.23 -5.20
CA THR A 123 9.90 8.19 -3.77
C THR A 123 9.16 7.05 -3.10
N LEU A 124 9.42 6.79 -1.82
CA LEU A 124 8.63 5.84 -1.03
C LEU A 124 7.12 6.16 -1.07
N TYR A 125 6.76 7.44 -1.20
CA TYR A 125 5.36 7.84 -1.31
C TYR A 125 4.72 7.35 -2.62
N SER A 126 5.50 7.15 -3.67
CA SER A 126 5.03 6.60 -4.95
C SER A 126 4.47 5.18 -4.80
N ILE A 127 4.90 4.41 -3.78
CA ILE A 127 4.35 3.09 -3.49
C ILE A 127 2.87 3.21 -3.07
N ARG A 128 2.56 4.20 -2.24
CA ARG A 128 1.18 4.48 -1.83
C ARG A 128 0.32 4.97 -3.00
N HIS A 129 0.88 5.77 -3.90
CA HIS A 129 0.18 6.14 -5.14
C HIS A 129 -0.12 4.90 -6.00
N THR A 130 0.83 3.98 -6.12
CA THR A 130 0.63 2.71 -6.83
C THR A 130 -0.50 1.89 -6.21
N TYR A 131 -0.54 1.76 -4.88
CA TYR A 131 -1.64 1.10 -4.17
C TYR A 131 -3.00 1.73 -4.54
N ALA A 132 -3.11 3.06 -4.44
CA ALA A 132 -4.35 3.75 -4.77
C ALA A 132 -4.77 3.55 -6.23
N THR A 133 -3.82 3.62 -7.18
CA THR A 133 -4.08 3.41 -8.60
C THR A 133 -4.66 2.02 -8.88
N PHE A 134 -4.15 0.97 -8.24
CA PHE A 134 -4.69 -0.37 -8.40
C PHE A 134 -6.05 -0.56 -7.73
N ARG A 135 -6.29 0.10 -6.58
CA ARG A 135 -7.50 -0.12 -5.79
C ARG A 135 -8.70 0.73 -6.23
N ILE A 136 -8.46 1.85 -6.94
CA ILE A 136 -9.54 2.81 -7.26
C ILE A 136 -10.65 2.22 -8.14
N ASN A 137 -10.35 1.21 -8.95
CA ASN A 137 -11.31 0.52 -9.79
C ASN A 137 -11.97 -0.71 -9.11
N GLU A 138 -11.41 -1.17 -7.99
CA GLU A 138 -11.85 -2.37 -7.30
C GLU A 138 -12.67 -2.08 -6.04
N VAL A 139 -12.49 -0.88 -5.45
CA VAL A 139 -13.08 -0.50 -4.16
C VAL A 139 -13.81 0.84 -4.31
N PRO A 140 -15.01 1.01 -3.70
CA PRO A 140 -15.66 2.31 -3.63
C PRO A 140 -14.72 3.40 -3.11
N ILE A 141 -14.67 4.54 -3.81
CA ILE A 141 -13.70 5.60 -3.55
C ILE A 141 -13.73 6.10 -2.10
N TYR A 142 -14.92 6.15 -1.49
CA TYR A 142 -15.07 6.53 -0.09
C TYR A 142 -14.38 5.54 0.85
N GLN A 143 -14.56 4.23 0.62
CA GLN A 143 -13.90 3.18 1.43
C GLN A 143 -12.38 3.23 1.24
N LEU A 144 -11.92 3.45 0.01
CA LEU A 144 -10.49 3.63 -0.27
C LEU A 144 -9.92 4.84 0.47
N ALA A 145 -10.63 5.98 0.47
CA ALA A 145 -10.25 7.19 1.19
C ALA A 145 -10.13 6.94 2.70
N VAL A 146 -11.12 6.27 3.29
CA VAL A 146 -11.10 5.89 4.73
C VAL A 146 -9.92 4.99 5.04
N ASN A 147 -9.72 3.90 4.28
CA ASN A 147 -8.62 2.94 4.49
C ASN A 147 -7.26 3.62 4.36
N MET A 148 -7.09 4.49 3.38
CA MET A 148 -5.86 5.26 3.19
C MET A 148 -5.70 6.42 4.19
N GLY A 149 -6.75 6.85 4.88
CA GLY A 149 -6.74 8.03 5.74
C GLY A 149 -6.50 9.32 4.96
N THR A 150 -7.22 9.50 3.86
CA THR A 150 -7.20 10.69 3.00
C THR A 150 -8.62 11.11 2.65
N SER A 151 -8.80 12.23 1.96
CA SER A 151 -10.12 12.63 1.47
C SER A 151 -10.42 12.00 0.10
N VAL A 152 -11.71 11.91 -0.23
CA VAL A 152 -12.17 11.50 -1.57
C VAL A 152 -11.62 12.47 -2.62
N GLU A 153 -11.69 13.79 -2.35
CA GLU A 153 -11.16 14.84 -3.20
C GLU A 153 -9.68 14.61 -3.56
N MET A 154 -8.85 14.29 -2.57
CA MET A 154 -7.43 13.97 -2.80
C MET A 154 -7.22 12.74 -3.68
N ILE A 155 -8.11 11.76 -3.61
CA ILE A 155 -8.04 10.59 -4.49
C ILE A 155 -8.49 11.00 -5.90
N GLU A 156 -9.56 11.77 -6.03
CA GLU A 156 -10.06 12.24 -7.32
C GLU A 156 -9.03 13.10 -8.05
N ASP A 157 -8.41 14.04 -7.39
CA ASP A 157 -7.39 14.92 -7.98
C ASP A 157 -6.20 14.15 -8.56
N TYR A 158 -5.73 13.14 -7.83
CA TYR A 158 -4.54 12.37 -8.25
C TYR A 158 -4.84 11.22 -9.21
N TYR A 159 -6.06 10.63 -9.15
CA TYR A 159 -6.35 9.36 -9.82
C TYR A 159 -7.53 9.41 -10.81
N SER A 160 -8.23 10.55 -10.96
CA SER A 160 -9.33 10.71 -11.92
C SER A 160 -8.92 10.35 -13.35
N HIS A 161 -7.70 10.69 -13.73
CA HIS A 161 -7.16 10.38 -15.05
C HIS A 161 -6.97 8.87 -15.32
N ALA A 162 -6.82 8.05 -14.28
CA ALA A 162 -6.69 6.61 -14.42
C ALA A 162 -8.04 5.97 -14.80
N LYS A 163 -9.15 6.48 -14.24
CA LYS A 163 -10.52 5.99 -14.52
C LYS A 163 -10.96 6.21 -15.97
N VAL A 164 -10.68 7.38 -16.55
CA VAL A 164 -11.18 7.75 -17.87
C VAL A 164 -10.62 6.85 -19.01
N ARG A 165 -9.45 6.27 -18.80
CA ARG A 165 -8.81 5.37 -19.78
C ARG A 165 -9.12 3.88 -19.53
N ASP A 166 -9.90 3.58 -18.50
CA ASP A 166 -10.33 2.22 -18.21
C ASP A 166 -11.45 1.80 -19.16
N SER A 167 -11.34 0.61 -19.75
CA SER A 167 -12.34 0.06 -20.68
C SER A 167 -13.70 -0.12 -20.03
N ASP A 168 -13.75 -0.45 -18.75
CA ASP A 168 -14.98 -0.66 -18.00
C ASP A 168 -15.68 0.66 -17.71
N PHE A 169 -14.92 1.74 -17.43
CA PHE A 169 -15.47 3.08 -17.32
C PHE A 169 -16.06 3.55 -18.65
N ALA A 170 -15.30 3.43 -19.75
CA ALA A 170 -15.77 3.77 -21.08
C ALA A 170 -17.05 2.98 -21.45
N SER A 171 -17.07 1.68 -21.13
CA SER A 171 -18.24 0.81 -21.34
C SER A 171 -19.43 1.23 -20.48
N SER A 172 -19.23 1.64 -19.24
CA SER A 172 -20.31 2.10 -18.35
C SER A 172 -20.93 3.41 -18.85
N MET A 173 -20.12 4.33 -19.38
CA MET A 173 -20.59 5.60 -19.93
C MET A 173 -21.38 5.44 -21.24
N THR A 174 -21.14 4.34 -21.96
CA THR A 174 -21.83 4.07 -23.24
C THR A 174 -23.04 3.16 -23.11
N LYS A 175 -23.31 2.56 -21.95
CA LYS A 175 -24.45 1.65 -21.70
C LYS A 175 -25.84 2.31 -21.76
N GLY A 176 -25.96 3.57 -22.18
CA GLY A 176 -27.23 4.32 -22.21
C GLY A 176 -27.92 4.46 -23.55
N ASN A 177 -27.32 4.11 -24.69
CA ASN A 177 -27.94 4.37 -25.99
C ASN A 177 -27.51 3.40 -27.11
N GLN A 178 -27.99 2.16 -27.08
CA GLN A 178 -27.95 1.31 -28.27
C GLN A 178 -29.16 1.60 -29.19
N LYS A 179 -29.23 2.79 -29.76
CA LYS A 179 -30.02 3.09 -30.99
C LYS A 179 -29.31 4.24 -31.72
N GLY A 180 -28.23 3.93 -32.41
CA GLY A 180 -27.59 4.87 -33.29
C GLY A 180 -26.59 4.13 -34.20
N SER A 181 -26.89 4.13 -35.49
CA SER A 181 -26.03 3.60 -36.56
C SER A 181 -24.61 4.14 -36.44
N THR A 182 -23.66 3.24 -36.26
CA THR A 182 -22.22 3.53 -36.29
C THR A 182 -21.77 3.79 -37.71
N LYS A 183 -21.89 5.03 -38.18
CA LYS A 183 -21.02 5.49 -39.27
C LYS A 183 -19.66 5.82 -38.66
N ALA A 184 -18.59 5.17 -39.13
CA ALA A 184 -17.22 5.47 -38.72
C ALA A 184 -16.93 6.95 -38.97
N LEU A 185 -16.34 7.62 -37.97
CA LEU A 185 -15.84 8.99 -38.10
C LEU A 185 -14.58 9.00 -39.01
N PRO A 186 -14.36 10.04 -39.79
CA PRO A 186 -13.31 10.09 -40.82
C PRO A 186 -11.90 10.40 -40.28
N PHE A 187 -11.62 10.15 -38.99
CA PHE A 187 -10.31 10.36 -38.35
C PHE A 187 -9.95 9.24 -37.41
#